data_50aab3d4de11844f61430c42b5b7dde3
#
_entry.id   50aab3d4de11844f61430c42b5b7dde3
#
_cell.length_a   1.000
_cell.length_b   1.000
_cell.length_c   1.000
_cell.angle_alpha   90.00
_cell.angle_beta   90.00
_cell.angle_gamma   90.00
#
_symmetry.space_group_name_H-M   'P 1'
#
loop_
_entity.id
_entity.type
_entity.pdbx_description
1 polymer ?
#
loop_
_entity_poly.entity_id
_entity_poly.type
_entity_poly.pdbx_seq_one_letter_code
_entity_poly.pdbx_strand_id
1 'polypeptide(L)'
;DNWQALNLEFDGILTGFLGSKDQIELVLEFAKRFKKENTLFVVDPVMGDGGKLYSSYNEELCLKMRQLLNVADVLTPNLTEVCQLLDIEYPDKMPTEAELLKMAQAIATKGVKQIVITGLVNETADKVYNYIYEQGKNPCMQENNRIPEEHSGTGDAFVAILTACLVRGEALPNAVQKAADFVGKAMAYTNSLNVPWNYGLCFEEYLTDLK
;
A
#
# COMPACT_ATOMS: atom_id res chain seq x y z
N ASP A 1 -23.91 -5.83 9.89
CA ASP A 1 -25.35 -5.55 10.05
C ASP A 1 -25.61 -4.18 10.71
N ASN A 2 -24.88 -3.76 11.75
CA ASN A 2 -25.13 -2.48 12.41
C ASN A 2 -24.92 -1.27 11.46
N TRP A 3 -23.86 -1.24 10.67
CA TRP A 3 -23.60 -0.14 9.75
C TRP A 3 -24.64 -0.05 8.64
N GLN A 4 -25.17 -1.18 8.20
CA GLN A 4 -26.25 -1.21 7.21
C GLN A 4 -27.57 -0.69 7.83
N ALA A 5 -27.86 -1.04 9.07
CA ALA A 5 -29.03 -0.53 9.79
C ALA A 5 -28.95 0.99 10.04
N LEU A 6 -27.74 1.53 10.17
CA LEU A 6 -27.46 2.96 10.31
C LEU A 6 -27.38 3.71 8.98
N ASN A 7 -27.53 3.02 7.84
CA ASN A 7 -27.38 3.57 6.49
C ASN A 7 -26.07 4.34 6.31
N LEU A 8 -24.95 3.80 6.84
CA LEU A 8 -23.66 4.45 6.69
C LEU A 8 -23.18 4.41 5.25
N GLU A 9 -22.61 5.51 4.80
CA GLU A 9 -21.90 5.64 3.53
C GLU A 9 -20.45 6.00 3.80
N PHE A 10 -19.55 5.60 2.90
CA PHE A 10 -18.11 5.81 3.04
C PHE A 10 -17.56 6.48 1.79
N ASP A 11 -16.80 7.56 1.96
CA ASP A 11 -16.05 8.20 0.88
C ASP A 11 -14.81 7.37 0.50
N GLY A 12 -14.21 6.68 1.48
CA GLY A 12 -13.08 5.78 1.27
C GLY A 12 -13.14 4.56 2.18
N ILE A 13 -12.65 3.45 1.66
CA ILE A 13 -12.46 2.18 2.37
C ILE A 13 -11.03 1.74 2.16
N LEU A 14 -10.32 1.47 3.24
CA LEU A 14 -8.94 0.99 3.24
C LEU A 14 -8.88 -0.40 3.87
N THR A 15 -8.14 -1.32 3.22
CA THR A 15 -7.75 -2.59 3.82
C THR A 15 -6.25 -2.65 4.01
N GLY A 16 -5.80 -3.18 5.15
CA GLY A 16 -4.41 -3.52 5.44
C GLY A 16 -4.26 -5.02 5.63
N PHE A 17 -3.47 -5.44 6.65
CA PHE A 17 -3.21 -6.83 6.94
C PHE A 17 -4.47 -7.66 7.17
N LEU A 18 -4.60 -8.76 6.44
CA LEU A 18 -5.69 -9.74 6.55
C LEU A 18 -5.08 -11.13 6.84
N GLY A 19 -5.25 -11.62 8.05
CA GLY A 19 -4.59 -12.84 8.54
C GLY A 19 -5.33 -14.15 8.23
N SER A 20 -6.49 -14.12 7.54
CA SER A 20 -7.24 -15.34 7.20
C SER A 20 -8.08 -15.17 5.94
N LYS A 21 -8.43 -16.31 5.32
CA LYS A 21 -9.34 -16.35 4.17
C LYS A 21 -10.72 -15.78 4.49
N ASP A 22 -11.21 -16.06 5.69
CA ASP A 22 -12.51 -15.58 6.15
C ASP A 22 -12.54 -14.05 6.23
N GLN A 23 -11.43 -13.43 6.66
CA GLN A 23 -11.32 -11.97 6.66
C GLN A 23 -11.36 -11.40 5.24
N ILE A 24 -10.69 -12.04 4.27
CA ILE A 24 -10.74 -11.62 2.86
C ILE A 24 -12.17 -11.73 2.33
N GLU A 25 -12.88 -12.82 2.63
CA GLU A 25 -14.28 -13.00 2.24
C GLU A 25 -15.19 -11.93 2.85
N LEU A 26 -15.01 -11.62 4.13
CA LEU A 26 -15.74 -10.55 4.81
C LEU A 26 -15.48 -9.18 4.16
N VAL A 27 -14.24 -8.89 3.76
CA VAL A 27 -13.89 -7.66 3.05
C VAL A 27 -14.56 -7.60 1.68
N LEU A 28 -14.58 -8.71 0.92
CA LEU A 28 -15.25 -8.78 -0.37
C LEU A 28 -16.77 -8.60 -0.23
N GLU A 29 -17.38 -9.20 0.78
CA GLU A 29 -18.79 -8.97 1.10
C GLU A 29 -19.07 -7.54 1.54
N PHE A 30 -18.17 -6.96 2.33
CA PHE A 30 -18.25 -5.57 2.76
C PHE A 30 -18.20 -4.64 1.54
N ALA A 31 -17.26 -4.87 0.62
CA ALA A 31 -17.15 -4.11 -0.62
C ALA A 31 -18.46 -4.17 -1.45
N LYS A 32 -19.05 -5.34 -1.60
CA LYS A 32 -20.35 -5.50 -2.32
C LYS A 32 -21.47 -4.68 -1.69
N ARG A 33 -21.47 -4.50 -0.38
CA ARG A 33 -22.53 -3.79 0.34
C ARG A 33 -22.32 -2.29 0.39
N PHE A 34 -21.07 -1.85 0.61
CA PHE A 34 -20.75 -0.47 0.98
C PHE A 34 -19.98 0.31 -0.09
N LYS A 35 -19.31 -0.36 -1.05
CA LYS A 35 -18.66 0.34 -2.15
C LYS A 35 -19.73 0.90 -3.09
N LYS A 36 -19.80 2.22 -3.18
CA LYS A 36 -20.64 2.98 -4.11
C LYS A 36 -19.78 3.54 -5.24
N GLU A 37 -20.41 4.18 -6.24
CA GLU A 37 -19.73 4.78 -7.38
C GLU A 37 -18.63 5.78 -6.97
N ASN A 38 -18.88 6.55 -5.92
CA ASN A 38 -17.96 7.57 -5.40
C ASN A 38 -17.11 7.08 -4.22
N THR A 39 -17.22 5.82 -3.81
CA THR A 39 -16.41 5.26 -2.73
C THR A 39 -15.06 4.80 -3.27
N LEU A 40 -13.97 5.40 -2.81
CA LEU A 40 -12.62 4.96 -3.12
C LEU A 40 -12.28 3.70 -2.32
N PHE A 41 -11.90 2.62 -2.99
CA PHE A 41 -11.48 1.38 -2.34
C PHE A 41 -9.98 1.18 -2.50
N VAL A 42 -9.24 1.35 -1.42
CA VAL A 42 -7.77 1.21 -1.37
C VAL A 42 -7.42 -0.13 -0.75
N VAL A 43 -6.60 -0.90 -1.43
CA VAL A 43 -6.12 -2.20 -0.93
C VAL A 43 -4.61 -2.12 -0.73
N ASP A 44 -4.19 -2.32 0.50
CA ASP A 44 -2.81 -2.65 0.84
C ASP A 44 -2.71 -4.18 0.97
N PRO A 45 -2.10 -4.87 -0.01
CA PRO A 45 -2.16 -6.32 -0.10
C PRO A 45 -1.08 -6.99 0.74
N VAL A 46 -1.03 -6.67 2.02
CA VAL A 46 0.01 -7.07 2.97
C VAL A 46 0.17 -8.59 3.00
N MET A 47 1.29 -9.12 2.47
CA MET A 47 1.59 -10.55 2.42
C MET A 47 3.02 -10.88 2.83
N GLY A 48 3.96 -9.98 2.66
CA GLY A 48 5.38 -10.22 2.92
C GLY A 48 6.26 -9.05 2.52
N ASP A 49 7.56 -9.18 2.74
CA ASP A 49 8.57 -8.20 2.34
C ASP A 49 9.92 -8.86 2.07
N GLY A 50 10.82 -8.16 1.33
CA GLY A 50 12.17 -8.63 1.00
C GLY A 50 12.20 -10.00 0.30
N GLY A 51 11.21 -10.30 -0.53
CA GLY A 51 11.06 -11.57 -1.25
C GLY A 51 10.52 -12.73 -0.40
N LYS A 52 10.08 -12.48 0.84
CA LYS A 52 9.59 -13.50 1.77
C LYS A 52 8.19 -13.21 2.25
N LEU A 53 7.37 -14.25 2.33
CA LEU A 53 6.06 -14.15 2.97
C LEU A 53 6.20 -14.03 4.49
N TYR A 54 5.29 -13.29 5.11
CA TYR A 54 5.14 -13.31 6.57
C TYR A 54 4.72 -14.71 7.05
N SER A 55 5.08 -15.06 8.26
CA SER A 55 4.82 -16.39 8.83
C SER A 55 3.34 -16.79 8.91
N SER A 56 2.45 -15.80 8.89
CA SER A 56 0.99 -15.98 8.84
C SER A 56 0.44 -16.25 7.44
N TYR A 57 1.26 -16.10 6.40
CA TYR A 57 0.86 -16.28 5.00
C TYR A 57 1.33 -17.62 4.44
N ASN A 58 0.51 -18.17 3.57
CA ASN A 58 0.82 -19.33 2.73
C ASN A 58 0.29 -19.09 1.31
N GLU A 59 0.62 -19.97 0.39
CA GLU A 59 0.21 -19.87 -1.02
C GLU A 59 -1.31 -19.72 -1.18
N GLU A 60 -2.10 -20.47 -0.42
CA GLU A 60 -3.55 -20.44 -0.49
C GLU A 60 -4.12 -19.07 -0.08
N LEU A 61 -3.56 -18.44 0.96
CA LEU A 61 -3.96 -17.11 1.39
C LEU A 61 -3.54 -16.03 0.38
N CYS A 62 -2.35 -16.17 -0.24
CA CYS A 62 -1.91 -15.29 -1.32
C CYS A 62 -2.84 -15.37 -2.54
N LEU A 63 -3.25 -16.58 -2.94
CA LEU A 63 -4.24 -16.76 -4.01
C LEU A 63 -5.58 -16.09 -3.68
N LYS A 64 -6.01 -16.17 -2.43
CA LYS A 64 -7.24 -15.51 -1.97
C LYS A 64 -7.10 -13.99 -1.99
N MET A 65 -5.94 -13.44 -1.59
CA MET A 65 -5.65 -12.00 -1.63
C MET A 65 -5.80 -11.41 -3.04
N ARG A 66 -5.44 -12.16 -4.08
CA ARG A 66 -5.63 -11.74 -5.49
C ARG A 66 -7.08 -11.37 -5.83
N GLN A 67 -8.07 -11.89 -5.09
CA GLN A 67 -9.47 -11.56 -5.33
C GLN A 67 -9.82 -10.11 -4.96
N LEU A 68 -9.05 -9.47 -4.08
CA LEU A 68 -9.24 -8.07 -3.73
C LEU A 68 -8.95 -7.12 -4.89
N LEU A 69 -8.18 -7.54 -5.89
CA LEU A 69 -7.93 -6.76 -7.11
C LEU A 69 -9.24 -6.42 -7.85
N ASN A 70 -10.27 -7.26 -7.72
CA ASN A 70 -11.57 -7.04 -8.38
C ASN A 70 -12.37 -5.87 -7.76
N VAL A 71 -12.00 -5.45 -6.56
CA VAL A 71 -12.71 -4.38 -5.84
C VAL A 71 -11.84 -3.15 -5.60
N ALA A 72 -10.52 -3.26 -5.81
CA ALA A 72 -9.56 -2.19 -5.59
C ALA A 72 -9.64 -1.11 -6.69
N ASP A 73 -9.74 0.15 -6.31
CA ASP A 73 -9.49 1.30 -7.18
C ASP A 73 -8.02 1.69 -7.16
N VAL A 74 -7.41 1.61 -5.95
CA VAL A 74 -5.99 1.87 -5.69
C VAL A 74 -5.38 0.66 -5.01
N LEU A 75 -4.16 0.31 -5.41
CA LEU A 75 -3.37 -0.78 -4.83
C LEU A 75 -1.98 -0.26 -4.42
N THR A 76 -1.49 -0.65 -3.23
CA THR A 76 -0.21 -0.17 -2.69
C THR A 76 0.79 -1.31 -2.39
N PRO A 77 1.07 -2.22 -3.30
CA PRO A 77 1.93 -3.36 -3.05
C PRO A 77 3.41 -2.94 -2.94
N ASN A 78 4.16 -3.60 -2.07
CA ASN A 78 5.61 -3.65 -2.21
C ASN A 78 6.02 -4.66 -3.31
N LEU A 79 7.32 -4.76 -3.62
CA LEU A 79 7.79 -5.63 -4.72
C LEU A 79 7.50 -7.12 -4.46
N THR A 80 7.56 -7.58 -3.21
CA THR A 80 7.21 -8.97 -2.84
C THR A 80 5.74 -9.26 -3.15
N GLU A 81 4.89 -8.34 -2.80
CA GLU A 81 3.45 -8.43 -3.02
C GLU A 81 3.09 -8.37 -4.51
N VAL A 82 3.77 -7.52 -5.29
CA VAL A 82 3.65 -7.53 -6.77
C VAL A 82 3.97 -8.91 -7.31
N CYS A 83 5.08 -9.51 -6.87
CA CYS A 83 5.48 -10.85 -7.32
C CYS A 83 4.44 -11.91 -6.94
N GLN A 84 3.90 -11.87 -5.73
CA GLN A 84 2.85 -12.79 -5.28
C GLN A 84 1.53 -12.59 -6.05
N LEU A 85 1.16 -11.35 -6.33
CA LEU A 85 -0.06 -11.05 -7.10
C LEU A 85 0.02 -11.52 -8.54
N LEU A 86 1.21 -11.47 -9.15
CA LEU A 86 1.46 -11.83 -10.55
C LEU A 86 1.94 -13.27 -10.74
N ASP A 87 2.27 -13.98 -9.66
CA ASP A 87 2.86 -15.33 -9.70
C ASP A 87 4.20 -15.36 -10.45
N ILE A 88 5.09 -14.44 -10.10
CA ILE A 88 6.43 -14.33 -10.67
C ILE A 88 7.50 -14.42 -9.58
N GLU A 89 8.71 -14.82 -9.95
CA GLU A 89 9.86 -14.86 -9.04
C GLU A 89 10.26 -13.45 -8.58
N TYR A 90 10.71 -13.35 -7.33
CA TYR A 90 11.26 -12.12 -6.78
C TYR A 90 12.62 -11.84 -7.42
N PRO A 91 12.84 -10.64 -8.01
CA PRO A 91 14.07 -10.35 -8.72
C PRO A 91 15.26 -10.12 -7.77
N ASP A 92 16.45 -10.51 -8.20
CA ASP A 92 17.69 -10.30 -7.44
C ASP A 92 18.11 -8.83 -7.33
N LYS A 93 17.59 -7.97 -8.22
CA LYS A 93 17.89 -6.55 -8.29
C LYS A 93 16.59 -5.75 -8.40
N MET A 94 16.67 -4.47 -8.01
CA MET A 94 15.58 -3.54 -8.25
C MET A 94 15.20 -3.53 -9.75
N PRO A 95 13.92 -3.77 -10.09
CA PRO A 95 13.47 -3.75 -11.48
C PRO A 95 13.66 -2.38 -12.11
N THR A 96 13.92 -2.37 -13.41
CA THR A 96 13.93 -1.16 -14.22
C THR A 96 12.53 -0.54 -14.33
N GLU A 97 12.42 0.75 -14.66
CA GLU A 97 11.13 1.40 -14.88
C GLU A 97 10.27 0.68 -15.94
N ALA A 98 10.90 0.10 -16.97
CA ALA A 98 10.20 -0.64 -18.01
C ALA A 98 9.61 -1.98 -17.49
N GLU A 99 10.29 -2.63 -16.55
CA GLU A 99 9.81 -3.84 -15.87
C GLU A 99 8.70 -3.48 -14.88
N LEU A 100 8.87 -2.43 -14.08
CA LEU A 100 7.85 -1.91 -13.18
C LEU A 100 6.56 -1.54 -13.93
N LEU A 101 6.70 -0.91 -15.11
CA LEU A 101 5.56 -0.61 -15.97
C LEU A 101 4.83 -1.87 -16.41
N LYS A 102 5.55 -2.91 -16.85
CA LYS A 102 4.94 -4.19 -17.23
C LYS A 102 4.21 -4.85 -16.06
N MET A 103 4.81 -4.84 -14.86
CA MET A 103 4.18 -5.36 -13.64
C MET A 103 2.89 -4.60 -13.31
N ALA A 104 2.94 -3.28 -13.29
CA ALA A 104 1.78 -2.44 -13.02
C ALA A 104 0.67 -2.65 -14.07
N GLN A 105 1.01 -2.72 -15.36
CA GLN A 105 0.06 -3.01 -16.43
C GLN A 105 -0.58 -4.40 -16.28
N ALA A 106 0.21 -5.41 -15.90
CA ALA A 106 -0.32 -6.76 -15.65
C ALA A 106 -1.35 -6.76 -14.50
N ILE A 107 -1.08 -6.04 -13.41
CA ILE A 107 -2.05 -5.85 -12.31
C ILE A 107 -3.28 -5.07 -12.81
N ALA A 108 -3.09 -4.02 -13.61
CA ALA A 108 -4.17 -3.19 -14.13
C ALA A 108 -5.16 -3.99 -15.02
N THR A 109 -4.71 -5.08 -15.67
CA THR A 109 -5.62 -5.97 -16.42
C THR A 109 -6.70 -6.62 -15.54
N LYS A 110 -6.50 -6.62 -14.20
CA LYS A 110 -7.47 -7.14 -13.22
C LYS A 110 -8.49 -6.10 -12.78
N GLY A 111 -8.42 -4.87 -13.30
CA GLY A 111 -9.37 -3.79 -13.04
C GLY A 111 -8.86 -2.65 -12.17
N VAL A 112 -7.70 -2.78 -11.56
CA VAL A 112 -7.09 -1.73 -10.72
C VAL A 112 -6.61 -0.58 -11.61
N LYS A 113 -7.03 0.66 -11.30
CA LYS A 113 -6.71 1.83 -12.12
C LYS A 113 -5.48 2.60 -11.65
N GLN A 114 -5.18 2.55 -10.36
CA GLN A 114 -4.08 3.26 -9.72
C GLN A 114 -3.24 2.28 -8.89
N ILE A 115 -1.94 2.24 -9.13
CA ILE A 115 -1.03 1.31 -8.47
C ILE A 115 0.20 2.10 -7.99
N VAL A 116 0.55 1.95 -6.73
CA VAL A 116 1.77 2.51 -6.15
C VAL A 116 2.63 1.35 -5.67
N ILE A 117 3.67 1.00 -6.43
CA ILE A 117 4.65 0.00 -5.98
C ILE A 117 5.58 0.69 -4.99
N THR A 118 5.48 0.32 -3.73
CA THR A 118 6.15 1.01 -2.61
C THR A 118 7.47 0.35 -2.22
N GLY A 119 8.33 1.12 -1.54
CA GLY A 119 9.48 0.57 -0.84
C GLY A 119 10.57 -0.01 -1.73
N LEU A 120 10.68 0.41 -2.99
CA LEU A 120 11.75 -0.01 -3.90
C LEU A 120 13.07 0.59 -3.43
N VAL A 121 14.10 -0.24 -3.23
CA VAL A 121 15.40 0.20 -2.71
C VAL A 121 16.47 0.02 -3.80
N ASN A 122 17.29 1.05 -4.00
CA ASN A 122 18.41 0.99 -4.94
C ASN A 122 19.57 0.09 -4.45
N GLU A 123 20.52 -0.20 -5.34
CA GLU A 123 21.65 -1.09 -5.03
C GLU A 123 22.55 -0.55 -3.89
N THR A 124 22.63 0.75 -3.71
CA THR A 124 23.42 1.37 -2.63
C THR A 124 22.67 1.45 -1.30
N ALA A 125 21.37 1.13 -1.30
CA ALA A 125 20.47 1.14 -0.16
C ALA A 125 20.37 2.48 0.59
N ASP A 126 20.66 3.59 -0.10
CA ASP A 126 20.56 4.95 0.42
C ASP A 126 19.29 5.69 0.00
N LYS A 127 18.59 5.13 -1.00
CA LYS A 127 17.36 5.68 -1.56
C LYS A 127 16.22 4.66 -1.54
N VAL A 128 15.01 5.17 -1.34
CA VAL A 128 13.76 4.43 -1.47
C VAL A 128 12.86 5.12 -2.48
N TYR A 129 12.22 4.32 -3.31
CA TYR A 129 11.37 4.82 -4.39
C TYR A 129 9.96 4.28 -4.27
N ASN A 130 9.00 5.09 -4.73
CA ASN A 130 7.62 4.69 -4.97
C ASN A 130 7.33 4.85 -6.46
N TYR A 131 6.98 3.75 -7.15
CA TYR A 131 6.61 3.78 -8.55
C TYR A 131 5.10 3.95 -8.69
N ILE A 132 4.68 4.98 -9.38
CA ILE A 132 3.28 5.41 -9.49
C ILE A 132 2.78 5.14 -10.92
N TYR A 133 1.75 4.32 -11.01
CA TYR A 133 1.04 4.03 -12.23
C TYR A 133 -0.42 4.45 -12.12
N GLU A 134 -0.88 5.26 -13.07
CA GLU A 134 -2.29 5.58 -13.27
C GLU A 134 -2.69 5.21 -14.70
N GLN A 135 -3.77 4.49 -14.86
CA GLN A 135 -4.27 4.10 -16.19
C GLN A 135 -4.54 5.33 -17.06
N GLY A 136 -3.93 5.38 -18.25
CA GLY A 136 -4.08 6.49 -19.19
C GLY A 136 -3.17 7.68 -18.95
N LYS A 137 -2.29 7.64 -17.93
CA LYS A 137 -1.27 8.65 -17.67
C LYS A 137 0.14 8.09 -17.82
N ASN A 138 1.13 8.97 -17.97
CA ASN A 138 2.53 8.56 -17.89
C ASN A 138 2.87 8.17 -16.44
N PRO A 139 3.53 7.04 -16.22
CA PRO A 139 3.99 6.67 -14.89
C PRO A 139 5.09 7.62 -14.41
N CYS A 140 5.29 7.67 -13.10
CA CYS A 140 6.41 8.40 -12.52
C CYS A 140 6.98 7.64 -11.32
N MET A 141 8.23 7.95 -10.98
CA MET A 141 8.91 7.41 -9.82
C MET A 141 9.28 8.55 -8.89
N GLN A 142 8.97 8.39 -7.61
CA GLN A 142 9.35 9.35 -6.56
C GLN A 142 10.45 8.78 -5.71
N GLU A 143 11.45 9.60 -5.44
CA GLU A 143 12.63 9.26 -4.67
C GLU A 143 12.59 9.95 -3.31
N ASN A 144 12.92 9.21 -2.25
CA ASN A 144 13.16 9.72 -0.92
C ASN A 144 14.48 9.16 -0.36
N ASN A 145 15.08 9.85 0.61
CA ASN A 145 16.21 9.28 1.34
C ASN A 145 15.73 8.10 2.17
N ARG A 146 16.45 6.98 2.06
CA ARG A 146 16.12 5.80 2.86
C ARG A 146 16.60 5.99 4.30
N ILE A 147 15.73 5.66 5.23
CA ILE A 147 16.08 5.50 6.64
C ILE A 147 16.29 4.01 6.85
N PRO A 148 17.49 3.56 7.25
CA PRO A 148 17.83 2.12 7.23
C PRO A 148 17.14 1.31 8.32
N GLU A 149 16.73 1.94 9.41
CA GLU A 149 16.03 1.28 10.50
C GLU A 149 14.58 0.99 10.09
N GLU A 150 14.13 -0.23 10.37
CA GLU A 150 12.77 -0.65 10.09
C GLU A 150 11.88 -0.48 11.32
N HIS A 151 10.67 0.02 11.11
CA HIS A 151 9.64 0.16 12.14
C HIS A 151 8.32 -0.41 11.65
N SER A 152 7.64 -1.16 12.53
CA SER A 152 6.30 -1.64 12.25
C SER A 152 5.33 -0.47 12.07
N GLY A 153 4.37 -0.60 11.13
CA GLY A 153 3.34 0.40 10.90
C GLY A 153 3.70 1.51 9.91
N THR A 154 4.89 1.48 9.28
CA THR A 154 5.27 2.44 8.23
C THR A 154 4.36 2.33 7.01
N GLY A 155 4.06 1.10 6.54
CA GLY A 155 3.11 0.84 5.46
C GLY A 155 1.71 1.29 5.81
N ASP A 156 1.22 0.93 7.01
CA ASP A 156 -0.12 1.32 7.49
C ASP A 156 -0.29 2.85 7.52
N ALA A 157 0.71 3.58 8.07
CA ALA A 157 0.69 5.04 8.09
C ALA A 157 0.72 5.63 6.68
N PHE A 158 1.59 5.10 5.79
CA PHE A 158 1.68 5.53 4.40
C PHE A 158 0.33 5.40 3.69
N VAL A 159 -0.27 4.22 3.71
CA VAL A 159 -1.52 3.98 2.98
C VAL A 159 -2.71 4.71 3.59
N ALA A 160 -2.74 4.92 4.92
CA ALA A 160 -3.79 5.70 5.57
C ALA A 160 -3.76 7.16 5.11
N ILE A 161 -2.58 7.79 5.07
CA ILE A 161 -2.40 9.16 4.61
C ILE A 161 -2.71 9.27 3.11
N LEU A 162 -2.19 8.36 2.30
CA LEU A 162 -2.48 8.28 0.87
C LEU A 162 -4.00 8.24 0.63
N THR A 163 -4.70 7.34 1.33
CA THR A 163 -6.15 7.18 1.21
C THR A 163 -6.88 8.47 1.57
N ALA A 164 -6.51 9.10 2.69
CA ALA A 164 -7.13 10.36 3.13
C ALA A 164 -6.93 11.49 2.12
N CYS A 165 -5.74 11.62 1.53
CA CYS A 165 -5.43 12.60 0.50
C CYS A 165 -6.26 12.37 -0.77
N LEU A 166 -6.37 11.12 -1.23
CA LEU A 166 -7.15 10.76 -2.41
C LEU A 166 -8.65 11.01 -2.22
N VAL A 167 -9.20 10.67 -1.05
CA VAL A 167 -10.61 10.96 -0.70
C VAL A 167 -10.87 12.46 -0.71
N ARG A 168 -9.88 13.29 -0.36
CA ARG A 168 -9.96 14.76 -0.43
C ARG A 168 -9.77 15.31 -1.84
N GLY A 169 -9.55 14.45 -2.85
CA GLY A 169 -9.40 14.83 -4.25
C GLY A 169 -7.97 15.25 -4.64
N GLU A 170 -6.97 14.97 -3.83
CA GLU A 170 -5.58 15.24 -4.19
C GLU A 170 -5.13 14.27 -5.32
N ALA A 171 -4.26 14.75 -6.22
CA ALA A 171 -3.68 13.91 -7.26
C ALA A 171 -2.78 12.83 -6.66
N LEU A 172 -2.80 11.60 -7.24
CA LEU A 172 -2.06 10.46 -6.73
C LEU A 172 -0.57 10.75 -6.46
N PRO A 173 0.19 11.40 -7.36
CA PRO A 173 1.60 11.70 -7.08
C PRO A 173 1.80 12.61 -5.86
N ASN A 174 0.91 13.60 -5.66
CA ASN A 174 0.99 14.48 -4.51
C ASN A 174 0.66 13.75 -3.20
N ALA A 175 -0.35 12.88 -3.23
CA ALA A 175 -0.74 12.05 -2.11
C ALA A 175 0.37 11.08 -1.70
N VAL A 176 1.06 10.45 -2.68
CA VAL A 176 2.22 9.58 -2.46
C VAL A 176 3.36 10.37 -1.82
N GLN A 177 3.70 11.57 -2.35
CA GLN A 177 4.77 12.39 -1.79
C GLN A 177 4.48 12.81 -0.35
N LYS A 178 3.25 13.28 -0.06
CA LYS A 178 2.85 13.66 1.29
C LYS A 178 2.94 12.49 2.27
N ALA A 179 2.48 11.30 1.86
CA ALA A 179 2.58 10.10 2.68
C ALA A 179 4.04 9.70 2.94
N ALA A 180 4.89 9.71 1.90
CA ALA A 180 6.31 9.38 2.02
C ALA A 180 7.07 10.37 2.90
N ASP A 181 6.83 11.66 2.75
CA ASP A 181 7.47 12.70 3.57
C ASP A 181 7.07 12.59 5.05
N PHE A 182 5.79 12.33 5.31
CA PHE A 182 5.30 12.11 6.68
C PHE A 182 5.94 10.90 7.32
N VAL A 183 5.94 9.75 6.62
CA VAL A 183 6.56 8.51 7.13
C VAL A 183 8.05 8.72 7.35
N GLY A 184 8.76 9.37 6.44
CA GLY A 184 10.18 9.70 6.60
C GLY A 184 10.48 10.54 7.84
N LYS A 185 9.68 11.59 8.09
CA LYS A 185 9.80 12.40 9.31
C LYS A 185 9.55 11.58 10.57
N ALA A 186 8.49 10.79 10.59
CA ALA A 186 8.13 9.96 11.73
C ALA A 186 9.18 8.88 12.02
N MET A 187 9.76 8.24 10.98
CA MET A 187 10.86 7.29 11.13
C MET A 187 12.11 7.96 11.72
N ALA A 188 12.51 9.12 11.21
CA ALA A 188 13.65 9.86 11.73
C ALA A 188 13.47 10.23 13.22
N TYR A 189 12.27 10.64 13.58
CA TYR A 189 11.91 10.91 14.97
C TYR A 189 11.94 9.65 15.83
N THR A 190 11.32 8.57 15.38
CA THR A 190 11.30 7.27 16.10
C THR A 190 12.73 6.80 16.39
N ASN A 191 13.64 6.91 15.42
CA ASN A 191 15.06 6.56 15.61
C ASN A 191 15.71 7.40 16.69
N SER A 192 15.36 8.69 16.79
CA SER A 192 15.93 9.60 17.81
C SER A 192 15.51 9.23 19.24
N LEU A 193 14.40 8.50 19.40
CA LEU A 193 13.87 8.11 20.70
C LEU A 193 14.55 6.85 21.27
N ASN A 194 15.34 6.12 20.46
CA ASN A 194 15.97 4.85 20.85
C ASN A 194 14.96 3.82 21.43
N VAL A 195 13.73 3.83 20.96
CA VAL A 195 12.70 2.88 21.38
C VAL A 195 12.92 1.51 20.71
N PRO A 196 12.50 0.39 21.32
CA PRO A 196 12.54 -0.91 20.69
C PRO A 196 11.78 -0.91 19.36
N TRP A 197 12.31 -1.60 18.34
CA TRP A 197 11.73 -1.67 16.99
C TRP A 197 10.26 -2.09 16.96
N ASN A 198 9.84 -2.92 17.91
CA ASN A 198 8.48 -3.44 18.03
C ASN A 198 7.47 -2.48 18.68
N TYR A 199 7.91 -1.28 19.07
CA TYR A 199 6.98 -0.22 19.52
C TYR A 199 6.27 0.44 18.35
N GLY A 200 6.75 0.21 17.13
CA GLY A 200 6.18 0.78 15.93
C GLY A 200 6.63 2.22 15.66
N LEU A 201 6.00 2.81 14.64
CA LEU A 201 6.27 4.16 14.20
C LEU A 201 5.65 5.19 15.16
N CYS A 202 6.48 6.08 15.74
CA CYS A 202 6.04 7.20 16.57
C CYS A 202 5.68 8.39 15.67
N PHE A 203 4.42 8.57 15.34
CA PHE A 203 3.97 9.54 14.34
C PHE A 203 3.11 10.68 14.91
N GLU A 204 2.70 10.60 16.18
CA GLU A 204 1.72 11.47 16.79
C GLU A 204 2.13 12.95 16.77
N GLU A 205 3.44 13.21 16.93
CA GLU A 205 4.02 14.57 16.92
C GLU A 205 3.83 15.27 15.56
N TYR A 206 3.65 14.51 14.49
CA TYR A 206 3.54 15.04 13.13
C TYR A 206 2.11 15.08 12.58
N LEU A 207 1.10 14.64 13.35
CA LEU A 207 -0.30 14.66 12.89
C LEU A 207 -0.79 16.05 12.46
N THR A 208 -0.19 17.11 13.00
CA THR A 208 -0.52 18.50 12.62
C THR A 208 -0.06 18.86 11.20
N ASP A 209 0.90 18.13 10.63
CA ASP A 209 1.40 18.34 9.26
C ASP A 209 0.39 17.86 8.20
N LEU A 210 -0.63 17.10 8.61
CA LEU A 210 -1.66 16.54 7.71
C LEU A 210 -2.90 17.43 7.54
N LYS A 211 -2.92 18.63 8.15
CA LYS A 211 -4.05 19.58 8.08
C LYS A 211 -4.14 20.28 6.74
#